data_49208843702ef07ec00bcf92845bba4f
#
_entry.id   49208843702ef07ec00bcf92845bba4f
#
_cell.length_a   1.000
_cell.length_b   1.000
_cell.length_c   1.000
_cell.angle_alpha   90.00
_cell.angle_beta   90.00
_cell.angle_gamma   90.00
#
_symmetry.space_group_name_H-M   'P 1'
#
loop_
_entity.id
_entity.type
_entity.pdbx_description
1 polymer ?
#
loop_
_entity_poly.entity_id
_entity_poly.type
_entity_poly.pdbx_seq_one_letter_code
_entity_poly.pdbx_strand_id
1 'polypeptide(L)'
;MIRVRQVKVNIDDNSLENIKKCTSKKLNIKDEDIHNLKIIKESIDARGEVSYIYEVEIETNLENKLLKNKDVYVPKDESYKFEITGTKQMKERPIIVGSGPAGLFSAYMLSKNGYKPIIIERGEKVEDRVKTIENFWKTGKLNKNSNVQFGEGGAGTFSDGKLNTLVKDKNYRMKKVFEIFVECGAPSDILYKNKPHIGTDLLRNVIINMRNKIIDMGGTFYYNSCLTDIVINNNKVTEIIINAKEKIKCEILILALGHSARDTFKMLYEKGINMIQKPFAVGVRIEHKQDIINKSQYGKYSKFLPNADYKLTHTCIDGRGVYSFCMCPGGFVVNASSEENHLVINGMSNHKRDEENANSAIVVQVSNKDFGNNIFDGMNFQRHLEEKAYNLGNGLIPVQLFSDYENNTISKKFKSVKPIFKGNYKFVNINDIFPDFINNDLKEAINYFNNKIDGFNSGDAIIAGVETRTSSPIRIVRGENGMSNIDGIYPIGEGSGYSGGITTSAMDGIKISELIAKVYKN
;
A
#
# COMPACT_ATOMS: atom_id res chain seq x y z
N MET A 1 0.27 29.72 -19.91
CA MET A 1 -0.29 28.34 -19.77
C MET A 1 -1.50 28.36 -18.82
N ILE A 2 -2.59 27.73 -19.21
CA ILE A 2 -3.83 27.62 -18.45
C ILE A 2 -4.27 26.18 -18.34
N ARG A 3 -5.03 25.82 -17.28
CA ARG A 3 -5.64 24.51 -17.13
C ARG A 3 -7.14 24.54 -17.42
N VAL A 4 -7.62 23.49 -18.06
CA VAL A 4 -9.02 23.29 -18.46
C VAL A 4 -9.54 22.03 -17.79
N ARG A 5 -10.54 22.16 -16.94
CA ARG A 5 -11.20 21.06 -16.24
C ARG A 5 -12.37 20.49 -17.01
N GLN A 6 -12.82 19.28 -16.64
CA GLN A 6 -14.06 18.68 -17.13
C GLN A 6 -14.11 18.56 -18.66
N VAL A 7 -12.99 18.21 -19.27
CA VAL A 7 -12.97 17.86 -20.71
C VAL A 7 -13.51 16.45 -20.85
N LYS A 8 -14.75 16.33 -21.37
CA LYS A 8 -15.42 15.04 -21.58
C LYS A 8 -15.00 14.45 -22.92
N VAL A 9 -14.54 13.19 -22.91
CA VAL A 9 -14.07 12.47 -24.08
C VAL A 9 -14.76 11.10 -24.12
N ASN A 10 -15.20 10.66 -25.32
CA ASN A 10 -15.83 9.36 -25.49
C ASN A 10 -14.83 8.24 -25.20
N ILE A 11 -15.34 7.10 -24.71
CA ILE A 11 -14.52 5.92 -24.42
C ILE A 11 -13.92 5.26 -25.67
N ASP A 12 -14.54 5.46 -26.84
CA ASP A 12 -14.14 4.83 -28.09
C ASP A 12 -12.82 5.40 -28.64
N ASP A 13 -12.48 6.65 -28.29
CA ASP A 13 -11.25 7.30 -28.73
C ASP A 13 -10.74 8.29 -27.66
N ASN A 14 -9.74 7.86 -26.91
CA ASN A 14 -9.03 8.67 -25.91
C ASN A 14 -7.62 9.09 -26.40
N SER A 15 -7.41 9.16 -27.72
CA SER A 15 -6.17 9.66 -28.30
C SER A 15 -5.91 11.12 -27.93
N LEU A 16 -4.65 11.50 -27.88
CA LEU A 16 -4.25 12.89 -27.56
C LEU A 16 -4.86 13.89 -28.55
N GLU A 17 -5.02 13.47 -29.81
CA GLU A 17 -5.66 14.27 -30.86
C GLU A 17 -7.13 14.52 -30.54
N ASN A 18 -7.88 13.48 -30.17
CA ASN A 18 -9.29 13.64 -29.81
C ASN A 18 -9.48 14.41 -28.50
N ILE A 19 -8.58 14.24 -27.50
CA ILE A 19 -8.59 15.07 -26.28
C ILE A 19 -8.39 16.54 -26.64
N LYS A 20 -7.49 16.87 -27.60
CA LYS A 20 -7.28 18.23 -28.10
C LYS A 20 -8.54 18.78 -28.77
N LYS A 21 -9.18 18.00 -29.67
CA LYS A 21 -10.46 18.37 -30.32
C LYS A 21 -11.59 18.58 -29.32
N CYS A 22 -11.72 17.73 -28.32
CA CYS A 22 -12.72 17.92 -27.26
C CYS A 22 -12.45 19.16 -26.41
N THR A 23 -11.18 19.48 -26.18
CA THR A 23 -10.76 20.68 -25.45
C THR A 23 -11.07 21.95 -26.23
N SER A 24 -10.71 22.02 -27.52
CA SER A 24 -11.00 23.17 -28.38
C SER A 24 -12.51 23.40 -28.53
N LYS A 25 -13.29 22.33 -28.74
CA LYS A 25 -14.77 22.39 -28.77
C LYS A 25 -15.34 22.94 -27.45
N LYS A 26 -14.87 22.46 -26.29
CA LYS A 26 -15.29 22.95 -24.97
C LYS A 26 -14.99 24.43 -24.78
N LEU A 27 -13.86 24.90 -25.30
CA LEU A 27 -13.40 26.28 -25.17
C LEU A 27 -13.96 27.20 -26.27
N ASN A 28 -14.62 26.66 -27.28
CA ASN A 28 -15.10 27.37 -28.46
C ASN A 28 -13.95 28.15 -29.17
N ILE A 29 -12.85 27.43 -29.47
CA ILE A 29 -11.67 27.88 -30.20
C ILE A 29 -11.30 26.84 -31.26
N LYS A 30 -10.36 27.16 -32.15
CA LYS A 30 -9.84 26.22 -33.14
C LYS A 30 -8.78 25.30 -32.52
N ASP A 31 -8.58 24.10 -33.06
CA ASP A 31 -7.53 23.18 -32.62
C ASP A 31 -6.13 23.79 -32.76
N GLU A 32 -5.93 24.63 -33.79
CA GLU A 32 -4.68 25.38 -34.04
C GLU A 32 -4.31 26.36 -32.92
N ASP A 33 -5.32 26.89 -32.23
CA ASP A 33 -5.11 27.83 -31.11
C ASP A 33 -4.52 27.12 -29.86
N ILE A 34 -4.47 25.78 -29.85
CA ILE A 34 -3.83 24.97 -28.80
C ILE A 34 -2.46 24.52 -29.33
N HIS A 35 -1.39 25.21 -28.90
CA HIS A 35 -0.03 24.95 -29.36
C HIS A 35 0.58 23.72 -28.69
N ASN A 36 0.30 23.53 -27.39
CA ASN A 36 0.73 22.37 -26.62
C ASN A 36 -0.39 21.91 -25.70
N LEU A 37 -0.50 20.58 -25.45
CA LEU A 37 -1.47 19.99 -24.54
C LEU A 37 -0.80 18.91 -23.70
N LYS A 38 -0.95 19.04 -22.37
CA LYS A 38 -0.49 18.06 -21.41
C LYS A 38 -1.66 17.58 -20.57
N ILE A 39 -1.80 16.27 -20.39
CA ILE A 39 -2.79 15.68 -19.48
C ILE A 39 -2.31 15.88 -18.04
N ILE A 40 -3.17 16.46 -17.21
CA ILE A 40 -2.94 16.69 -15.77
C ILE A 40 -3.71 15.69 -14.93
N LYS A 41 -4.93 15.32 -15.37
CA LYS A 41 -5.74 14.32 -14.69
C LYS A 41 -6.62 13.58 -15.69
N GLU A 42 -6.73 12.26 -15.48
CA GLU A 42 -7.64 11.37 -16.18
C GLU A 42 -8.52 10.64 -15.17
N SER A 43 -9.83 10.59 -15.41
CA SER A 43 -10.78 9.81 -14.62
C SER A 43 -11.89 9.26 -15.49
N ILE A 44 -12.51 8.16 -15.06
CA ILE A 44 -13.70 7.59 -15.70
C ILE A 44 -14.93 8.06 -14.92
N ASP A 45 -15.92 8.61 -15.61
CA ASP A 45 -17.25 8.88 -15.06
C ASP A 45 -18.24 7.83 -15.60
N ALA A 46 -18.72 6.98 -14.68
CA ALA A 46 -19.66 5.90 -14.99
C ALA A 46 -21.05 6.13 -14.38
N ARG A 47 -21.38 7.34 -13.92
CA ARG A 47 -22.69 7.65 -13.29
C ARG A 47 -23.85 7.77 -14.30
N GLY A 48 -23.55 7.79 -15.57
CA GLY A 48 -24.51 7.86 -16.67
C GLY A 48 -23.94 7.21 -17.91
N GLU A 49 -23.91 7.92 -19.04
CA GLU A 49 -23.12 7.50 -20.20
C GLU A 49 -21.63 7.55 -19.85
N VAL A 50 -20.97 6.40 -19.91
CA VAL A 50 -19.57 6.27 -19.48
C VAL A 50 -18.67 7.09 -20.39
N SER A 51 -17.76 7.84 -19.81
CA SER A 51 -16.83 8.70 -20.53
C SER A 51 -15.55 8.93 -19.72
N TYR A 52 -14.47 9.26 -20.43
CA TYR A 52 -13.29 9.84 -19.82
C TYR A 52 -13.50 11.31 -19.49
N ILE A 53 -13.04 11.74 -18.34
CA ILE A 53 -12.99 13.14 -17.92
C ILE A 53 -11.54 13.53 -17.70
N TYR A 54 -11.09 14.50 -18.48
CA TYR A 54 -9.73 15.02 -18.40
C TYR A 54 -9.68 16.39 -17.75
N GLU A 55 -8.57 16.65 -17.07
CA GLU A 55 -8.05 17.98 -16.81
C GLU A 55 -6.76 18.12 -17.63
N VAL A 56 -6.67 19.15 -18.45
CA VAL A 56 -5.52 19.36 -19.35
C VAL A 56 -4.90 20.72 -19.10
N GLU A 57 -3.60 20.82 -19.30
CA GLU A 57 -2.86 22.09 -19.34
C GLU A 57 -2.56 22.40 -20.78
N ILE A 58 -2.88 23.60 -21.23
CA ILE A 58 -2.70 24.04 -22.61
C ILE A 58 -1.89 25.33 -22.71
N GLU A 59 -1.17 25.44 -23.79
CA GLU A 59 -0.48 26.66 -24.21
C GLU A 59 -1.27 27.31 -25.36
N THR A 60 -1.65 28.57 -25.23
CA THR A 60 -2.46 29.31 -26.19
C THR A 60 -2.21 30.80 -26.10
N ASN A 61 -2.43 31.52 -27.20
CA ASN A 61 -2.38 32.99 -27.21
C ASN A 61 -3.70 33.64 -26.71
N LEU A 62 -4.72 32.83 -26.40
CA LEU A 62 -6.06 33.29 -26.03
C LEU A 62 -6.32 33.28 -24.51
N GLU A 63 -5.28 33.17 -23.67
CA GLU A 63 -5.39 32.99 -22.20
C GLU A 63 -6.39 33.95 -21.56
N ASN A 64 -6.24 35.26 -21.78
CA ASN A 64 -7.07 36.30 -21.17
C ASN A 64 -8.57 36.15 -21.52
N LYS A 65 -8.89 35.71 -22.72
CA LYS A 65 -10.27 35.44 -23.15
C LYS A 65 -10.82 34.20 -22.45
N LEU A 66 -10.01 33.15 -22.37
CA LEU A 66 -10.42 31.84 -21.85
C LEU A 66 -10.56 31.82 -20.32
N LEU A 67 -9.84 32.64 -19.60
CA LEU A 67 -9.96 32.77 -18.13
C LEU A 67 -11.33 33.26 -17.64
N LYS A 68 -12.19 33.74 -18.55
CA LYS A 68 -13.60 34.04 -18.25
C LYS A 68 -14.47 32.79 -18.08
N ASN A 69 -13.99 31.63 -18.54
CA ASN A 69 -14.67 30.35 -18.38
C ASN A 69 -14.37 29.78 -16.98
N LYS A 70 -15.42 29.40 -16.24
CA LYS A 70 -15.33 28.84 -14.88
C LYS A 70 -14.47 27.56 -14.75
N ASP A 71 -14.32 26.82 -15.86
CA ASP A 71 -13.54 25.59 -15.92
C ASP A 71 -12.07 25.84 -16.31
N VAL A 72 -11.69 27.12 -16.51
CA VAL A 72 -10.34 27.51 -16.91
C VAL A 72 -9.68 28.33 -15.80
N TYR A 73 -8.42 28.02 -15.51
CA TYR A 73 -7.68 28.74 -14.49
C TYR A 73 -6.16 28.71 -14.75
N VAL A 74 -5.44 29.66 -14.14
CA VAL A 74 -3.98 29.64 -14.12
C VAL A 74 -3.51 28.71 -13.02
N PRO A 75 -2.66 27.69 -13.32
CA PRO A 75 -2.14 26.81 -12.30
C PRO A 75 -1.24 27.55 -11.32
N LYS A 76 -1.31 27.20 -10.04
CA LYS A 76 -0.32 27.62 -9.04
C LYS A 76 0.96 26.79 -9.21
N ASP A 77 2.07 27.30 -8.66
CA ASP A 77 3.29 26.50 -8.55
C ASP A 77 3.02 25.29 -7.63
N GLU A 78 3.03 24.12 -8.22
CA GLU A 78 2.84 22.82 -7.56
C GLU A 78 4.16 22.04 -7.49
N SER A 79 5.29 22.74 -7.49
CA SER A 79 6.61 22.12 -7.38
C SER A 79 6.90 21.71 -5.93
N TYR A 80 7.43 20.51 -5.77
CA TYR A 80 7.99 20.06 -4.49
C TYR A 80 9.36 20.71 -4.27
N LYS A 81 9.61 21.19 -3.03
CA LYS A 81 10.89 21.79 -2.63
C LYS A 81 11.45 21.04 -1.42
N PHE A 82 12.71 20.67 -1.52
CA PHE A 82 13.49 20.14 -0.39
C PHE A 82 14.53 21.19 0.02
N GLU A 83 14.47 21.64 1.26
CA GLU A 83 15.32 22.71 1.77
C GLU A 83 16.24 22.17 2.86
N ILE A 84 17.54 22.45 2.76
CA ILE A 84 18.54 22.18 3.78
C ILE A 84 18.78 23.48 4.54
N THR A 85 18.20 23.63 5.73
CA THR A 85 18.36 24.81 6.58
C THR A 85 19.11 24.49 7.86
N GLY A 86 19.42 23.22 8.09
CA GLY A 86 20.16 22.75 9.25
C GLY A 86 21.60 23.26 9.27
N THR A 87 22.09 23.53 10.47
CA THR A 87 23.45 24.02 10.71
C THR A 87 24.32 23.02 11.47
N LYS A 88 23.69 22.04 12.12
CA LYS A 88 24.41 21.03 12.90
C LYS A 88 25.17 20.08 11.98
N GLN A 89 26.46 19.88 12.22
CA GLN A 89 27.24 18.88 11.49
C GLN A 89 26.83 17.47 11.90
N MET A 90 26.51 16.63 10.91
CA MET A 90 26.28 15.21 11.12
C MET A 90 27.62 14.50 11.32
N LYS A 91 27.74 13.74 12.42
CA LYS A 91 29.00 13.02 12.74
C LYS A 91 29.02 11.63 12.14
N GLU A 92 27.86 10.96 12.13
CA GLU A 92 27.67 9.60 11.61
C GLU A 92 26.63 9.62 10.49
N ARG A 93 26.77 8.72 9.53
CA ARG A 93 25.79 8.56 8.43
C ARG A 93 24.43 8.16 9.02
N PRO A 94 23.30 8.72 8.52
CA PRO A 94 21.98 8.32 9.00
C PRO A 94 21.70 6.85 8.67
N ILE A 95 21.12 6.13 9.63
CA ILE A 95 20.76 4.72 9.48
C ILE A 95 19.27 4.59 9.29
N ILE A 96 18.85 3.83 8.29
CA ILE A 96 17.44 3.53 7.96
C ILE A 96 17.22 2.04 8.12
N VAL A 97 16.32 1.63 9.00
CA VAL A 97 15.97 0.23 9.22
C VAL A 97 14.68 -0.09 8.48
N GLY A 98 14.78 -0.94 7.48
CA GLY A 98 13.72 -1.35 6.56
C GLY A 98 13.79 -0.62 5.22
N SER A 99 13.71 -1.41 4.14
CA SER A 99 13.72 -0.95 2.76
C SER A 99 12.35 -1.04 2.07
N GLY A 100 11.27 -0.90 2.84
CA GLY A 100 9.92 -0.67 2.33
C GLY A 100 9.76 0.76 1.78
N PRO A 101 8.54 1.15 1.32
CA PRO A 101 8.34 2.46 0.69
C PRO A 101 8.81 3.64 1.56
N ALA A 102 8.54 3.63 2.87
CA ALA A 102 8.99 4.69 3.77
C ALA A 102 10.52 4.80 3.81
N GLY A 103 11.21 3.66 3.97
CA GLY A 103 12.68 3.63 4.04
C GLY A 103 13.34 3.98 2.72
N LEU A 104 12.86 3.44 1.59
CA LEU A 104 13.42 3.71 0.27
C LEU A 104 13.27 5.19 -0.13
N PHE A 105 12.11 5.81 0.12
CA PHE A 105 11.92 7.22 -0.20
C PHE A 105 12.71 8.14 0.74
N SER A 106 12.84 7.78 2.02
CA SER A 106 13.75 8.48 2.93
C SER A 106 15.21 8.36 2.45
N ALA A 107 15.65 7.15 2.09
CA ALA A 107 16.99 6.91 1.55
C ALA A 107 17.25 7.70 0.26
N TYR A 108 16.28 7.69 -0.67
CA TYR A 108 16.39 8.43 -1.93
C TYR A 108 16.56 9.94 -1.68
N MET A 109 15.70 10.52 -0.83
CA MET A 109 15.75 11.95 -0.55
C MET A 109 17.02 12.36 0.19
N LEU A 110 17.44 11.59 1.17
CA LEU A 110 18.69 11.85 1.90
C LEU A 110 19.90 11.68 0.98
N SER A 111 19.97 10.63 0.16
CA SER A 111 21.08 10.43 -0.78
C SER A 111 21.16 11.54 -1.82
N LYS A 112 20.02 11.93 -2.41
CA LYS A 112 19.93 13.01 -3.40
C LYS A 112 20.43 14.35 -2.85
N ASN A 113 20.35 14.52 -1.53
CA ASN A 113 20.79 15.72 -0.82
C ASN A 113 22.11 15.53 -0.06
N GLY A 114 22.93 14.53 -0.39
CA GLY A 114 24.31 14.37 0.05
C GLY A 114 24.52 13.65 1.39
N TYR A 115 23.47 13.22 2.11
CA TYR A 115 23.59 12.61 3.44
C TYR A 115 24.11 11.16 3.47
N LYS A 116 24.14 10.45 2.34
CA LYS A 116 24.71 9.10 2.17
C LYS A 116 24.22 8.08 3.20
N PRO A 117 22.92 7.79 3.31
CA PRO A 117 22.36 6.92 4.35
C PRO A 117 22.87 5.47 4.23
N ILE A 118 22.80 4.74 5.38
CA ILE A 118 22.98 3.30 5.45
C ILE A 118 21.61 2.67 5.63
N ILE A 119 21.22 1.76 4.74
CA ILE A 119 19.95 1.06 4.76
C ILE A 119 20.17 -0.37 5.23
N ILE A 120 19.46 -0.75 6.31
CA ILE A 120 19.50 -2.08 6.93
C ILE A 120 18.19 -2.79 6.60
N GLU A 121 18.25 -3.91 5.88
CA GLU A 121 17.09 -4.72 5.52
C GLU A 121 17.27 -6.15 6.05
N ARG A 122 16.26 -6.64 6.81
CA ARG A 122 16.33 -8.00 7.38
C ARG A 122 16.26 -9.09 6.33
N GLY A 123 15.53 -8.84 5.25
CA GLY A 123 15.37 -9.81 4.16
C GLY A 123 16.36 -9.62 3.03
N GLU A 124 16.09 -10.32 1.96
CA GLU A 124 16.91 -10.36 0.75
C GLU A 124 16.60 -9.16 -0.15
N LYS A 125 17.53 -8.86 -1.07
CA LYS A 125 17.27 -7.98 -2.22
C LYS A 125 16.16 -8.58 -3.11
N VAL A 126 15.46 -7.75 -3.85
CA VAL A 126 14.22 -8.15 -4.53
C VAL A 126 14.40 -9.34 -5.48
N GLU A 127 15.55 -9.47 -6.17
CA GLU A 127 15.82 -10.53 -7.13
C GLU A 127 15.90 -11.93 -6.46
N ASP A 128 16.49 -12.00 -5.27
CA ASP A 128 16.59 -13.26 -4.51
C ASP A 128 15.31 -13.51 -3.71
N ARG A 129 14.71 -12.45 -3.14
CA ARG A 129 13.44 -12.49 -2.45
C ARG A 129 12.32 -13.10 -3.30
N VAL A 130 12.25 -12.78 -4.59
CA VAL A 130 11.26 -13.37 -5.51
C VAL A 130 11.41 -14.89 -5.55
N LYS A 131 12.63 -15.41 -5.68
CA LYS A 131 12.91 -16.85 -5.72
C LYS A 131 12.52 -17.53 -4.39
N THR A 132 12.86 -16.90 -3.28
CA THR A 132 12.53 -17.39 -1.93
C THR A 132 11.01 -17.47 -1.73
N ILE A 133 10.25 -16.46 -2.15
CA ILE A 133 8.80 -16.44 -2.04
C ILE A 133 8.14 -17.46 -2.98
N GLU A 134 8.59 -17.57 -4.23
CA GLU A 134 8.08 -18.57 -5.17
C GLU A 134 8.33 -19.99 -4.68
N ASN A 135 9.49 -20.26 -4.07
CA ASN A 135 9.78 -21.51 -3.42
C ASN A 135 8.85 -21.77 -2.22
N PHE A 136 8.60 -20.76 -1.39
CA PHE A 136 7.65 -20.85 -0.28
C PHE A 136 6.23 -21.22 -0.77
N TRP A 137 5.72 -20.56 -1.79
CA TRP A 137 4.40 -20.85 -2.34
C TRP A 137 4.27 -22.27 -2.92
N LYS A 138 5.38 -22.82 -3.44
CA LYS A 138 5.42 -24.21 -3.98
C LYS A 138 5.58 -25.27 -2.90
N THR A 139 6.41 -25.01 -1.90
CA THR A 139 6.88 -26.03 -0.95
C THR A 139 6.37 -25.89 0.48
N GLY A 140 5.82 -24.71 0.83
CA GLY A 140 5.47 -24.35 2.21
C GLY A 140 6.66 -24.00 3.11
N LYS A 141 7.90 -24.01 2.61
CA LYS A 141 9.09 -23.67 3.41
C LYS A 141 9.24 -22.17 3.56
N LEU A 142 8.85 -21.65 4.73
CA LEU A 142 8.92 -20.22 5.05
C LEU A 142 10.36 -19.80 5.42
N ASN A 143 10.83 -18.69 4.83
CA ASN A 143 11.95 -17.92 5.35
C ASN A 143 11.42 -16.76 6.22
N LYS A 144 11.67 -16.81 7.53
CA LYS A 144 11.16 -15.81 8.49
C LYS A 144 11.70 -14.40 8.24
N ASN A 145 12.86 -14.27 7.67
CA ASN A 145 13.51 -12.99 7.42
C ASN A 145 13.28 -12.47 6.01
N SER A 146 12.91 -13.33 5.04
CA SER A 146 12.65 -12.93 3.65
C SER A 146 11.40 -13.61 3.11
N ASN A 147 10.31 -12.85 2.97
CA ASN A 147 8.98 -13.35 2.61
C ASN A 147 8.13 -12.22 2.03
N VAL A 148 6.80 -12.37 1.94
CA VAL A 148 5.89 -11.33 1.41
C VAL A 148 5.89 -10.05 2.28
N GLN A 149 6.23 -10.14 3.57
CA GLN A 149 6.26 -9.00 4.49
C GLN A 149 7.63 -8.33 4.58
N PHE A 150 8.70 -9.13 4.57
CA PHE A 150 10.09 -8.71 4.76
C PHE A 150 10.92 -8.88 3.51
N GLY A 151 11.85 -7.97 3.32
CA GLY A 151 12.75 -7.88 2.18
C GLY A 151 12.58 -6.58 1.41
N GLU A 152 13.48 -6.33 0.48
CA GLU A 152 13.55 -5.09 -0.28
C GLU A 152 12.23 -4.75 -0.96
N GLY A 153 11.80 -3.49 -0.83
CA GLY A 153 10.53 -2.96 -1.30
C GLY A 153 9.37 -3.19 -0.33
N GLY A 154 9.58 -3.98 0.77
CA GLY A 154 8.56 -4.27 1.78
C GLY A 154 7.39 -5.08 1.24
N ALA A 155 6.27 -5.12 1.98
CA ALA A 155 5.05 -5.83 1.56
C ALA A 155 4.43 -5.27 0.27
N GLY A 156 4.67 -3.99 -0.05
CA GLY A 156 4.18 -3.35 -1.26
C GLY A 156 4.64 -3.99 -2.56
N THR A 157 5.81 -4.63 -2.57
CA THR A 157 6.38 -5.32 -3.75
C THR A 157 5.49 -6.47 -4.24
N PHE A 158 4.77 -7.14 -3.33
CA PHE A 158 3.88 -8.26 -3.62
C PHE A 158 2.42 -7.87 -3.36
N SER A 159 1.99 -6.75 -3.95
CA SER A 159 0.64 -6.19 -3.87
C SER A 159 0.15 -5.76 -5.25
N ASP A 160 -1.02 -5.15 -5.34
CA ASP A 160 -1.50 -4.51 -6.56
C ASP A 160 -0.71 -3.24 -6.93
N GLY A 161 0.09 -2.72 -6.01
CA GLY A 161 0.86 -1.50 -6.25
C GLY A 161 0.01 -0.24 -6.40
N LYS A 162 -1.14 -0.16 -5.73
CA LYS A 162 -1.99 1.04 -5.71
C LYS A 162 -1.27 2.23 -5.10
N LEU A 163 -1.38 3.37 -5.77
CA LEU A 163 -0.75 4.61 -5.36
C LEU A 163 -1.75 5.69 -4.89
N ASN A 164 -3.05 5.45 -5.05
CA ASN A 164 -4.07 6.41 -4.66
C ASN A 164 -4.18 6.55 -3.14
N THR A 165 -4.36 7.78 -2.67
CA THR A 165 -4.58 8.14 -1.27
C THR A 165 -5.59 9.26 -1.14
N LEU A 166 -6.29 9.31 0.02
CA LEU A 166 -7.19 10.40 0.38
C LEU A 166 -6.50 11.49 1.22
N VAL A 167 -5.22 11.34 1.51
CA VAL A 167 -4.46 12.31 2.30
C VAL A 167 -4.32 13.62 1.50
N LYS A 168 -4.71 14.74 2.12
CA LYS A 168 -4.49 16.07 1.56
C LYS A 168 -3.02 16.45 1.71
N ASP A 169 -2.35 16.65 0.57
CA ASP A 169 -0.92 16.98 0.52
C ASP A 169 -0.73 18.46 0.13
N LYS A 170 -0.42 19.28 1.11
CA LYS A 170 -0.16 20.72 0.90
C LYS A 170 1.28 21.01 0.42
N ASN A 171 2.18 20.03 0.53
CA ASN A 171 3.61 20.19 0.25
C ASN A 171 4.07 19.46 -1.01
N TYR A 172 3.12 18.95 -1.82
CA TYR A 172 3.38 18.26 -3.09
C TYR A 172 4.28 17.01 -2.97
N ARG A 173 4.35 16.38 -1.78
CA ARG A 173 5.12 15.15 -1.56
C ARG A 173 4.56 13.98 -2.36
N MET A 174 3.24 13.87 -2.50
CA MET A 174 2.59 12.84 -3.31
C MET A 174 3.03 12.93 -4.77
N LYS A 175 3.02 14.15 -5.33
CA LYS A 175 3.51 14.40 -6.69
C LYS A 175 4.98 13.99 -6.81
N LYS A 176 5.81 14.35 -5.82
CA LYS A 176 7.23 13.97 -5.78
C LYS A 176 7.43 12.45 -5.71
N VAL A 177 6.60 11.74 -4.96
CA VAL A 177 6.60 10.26 -4.92
C VAL A 177 6.37 9.69 -6.33
N PHE A 178 5.38 10.18 -7.06
CA PHE A 178 5.08 9.69 -8.41
C PHE A 178 6.18 10.04 -9.41
N GLU A 179 6.75 11.24 -9.33
CA GLU A 179 7.90 11.65 -10.13
C GLU A 179 9.09 10.71 -9.91
N ILE A 180 9.42 10.37 -8.66
CA ILE A 180 10.51 9.44 -8.33
C ILE A 180 10.21 8.04 -8.87
N PHE A 181 8.98 7.55 -8.76
CA PHE A 181 8.62 6.26 -9.34
C PHE A 181 8.81 6.25 -10.87
N VAL A 182 8.39 7.31 -11.57
CA VAL A 182 8.61 7.44 -13.03
C VAL A 182 10.10 7.56 -13.37
N GLU A 183 10.87 8.35 -12.61
CA GLU A 183 12.32 8.41 -12.73
C GLU A 183 13.01 7.05 -12.55
N CYS A 184 12.36 6.13 -11.80
CA CYS A 184 12.82 4.76 -11.57
C CYS A 184 12.20 3.73 -12.55
N GLY A 185 11.44 4.17 -13.56
CA GLY A 185 10.92 3.32 -14.63
C GLY A 185 9.47 2.86 -14.46
N ALA A 186 8.71 3.47 -13.55
CA ALA A 186 7.27 3.28 -13.53
C ALA A 186 6.59 3.92 -14.75
N PRO A 187 5.42 3.42 -15.19
CA PRO A 187 4.67 4.03 -16.28
C PRO A 187 4.35 5.50 -15.99
N SER A 188 4.54 6.37 -16.97
CA SER A 188 4.34 7.83 -16.79
C SER A 188 2.87 8.22 -16.57
N ASP A 189 1.93 7.36 -16.89
CA ASP A 189 0.49 7.57 -16.69
C ASP A 189 0.08 7.63 -15.21
N ILE A 190 0.90 7.11 -14.29
CA ILE A 190 0.68 7.29 -12.85
C ILE A 190 0.68 8.75 -12.42
N LEU A 191 1.28 9.65 -13.21
CA LEU A 191 1.32 11.09 -12.93
C LEU A 191 -0.04 11.77 -13.09
N TYR A 192 -0.95 11.20 -13.88
CA TYR A 192 -2.22 11.84 -14.19
C TYR A 192 -3.46 10.93 -14.00
N LYS A 193 -3.33 9.61 -13.96
CA LYS A 193 -4.46 8.72 -13.68
C LYS A 193 -5.00 8.94 -12.27
N ASN A 194 -6.33 9.00 -12.14
CA ASN A 194 -7.00 9.23 -10.84
C ASN A 194 -6.81 8.06 -9.86
N LYS A 195 -6.67 6.83 -10.37
CA LYS A 195 -6.42 5.62 -9.57
C LYS A 195 -5.14 4.93 -10.08
N PRO A 196 -3.96 5.56 -9.88
CA PRO A 196 -2.72 5.02 -10.40
C PRO A 196 -2.31 3.75 -9.65
N HIS A 197 -1.72 2.80 -10.39
CA HIS A 197 -1.10 1.59 -9.85
C HIS A 197 0.09 1.18 -10.72
N ILE A 198 0.98 0.40 -10.15
CA ILE A 198 2.18 -0.07 -10.88
C ILE A 198 2.07 -1.57 -11.19
N GLY A 199 1.53 -2.37 -10.27
CA GLY A 199 1.49 -3.83 -10.36
C GLY A 199 2.77 -4.48 -9.84
N THR A 200 2.65 -5.71 -9.31
CA THR A 200 3.76 -6.42 -8.64
C THR A 200 4.91 -6.73 -9.59
N ASP A 201 4.63 -7.00 -10.86
CA ASP A 201 5.59 -7.32 -11.92
C ASP A 201 6.51 -6.12 -12.25
N LEU A 202 5.93 -4.94 -12.48
CA LEU A 202 6.70 -3.74 -12.82
C LEU A 202 7.38 -3.13 -11.58
N LEU A 203 6.72 -3.18 -10.43
CA LEU A 203 7.23 -2.57 -9.20
C LEU A 203 8.59 -3.15 -8.78
N ARG A 204 8.85 -4.43 -9.06
CA ARG A 204 10.16 -5.06 -8.79
C ARG A 204 11.29 -4.33 -9.50
N ASN A 205 11.14 -4.04 -10.78
CA ASN A 205 12.14 -3.32 -11.58
C ASN A 205 12.31 -1.87 -11.11
N VAL A 206 11.20 -1.22 -10.74
CA VAL A 206 11.23 0.15 -10.18
C VAL A 206 12.04 0.19 -8.89
N ILE A 207 11.89 -0.81 -8.02
CA ILE A 207 12.66 -0.91 -6.76
C ILE A 207 14.14 -1.13 -7.03
N ILE A 208 14.51 -2.03 -7.97
CA ILE A 208 15.89 -2.25 -8.39
C ILE A 208 16.53 -0.94 -8.88
N ASN A 209 15.83 -0.21 -9.74
CA ASN A 209 16.31 1.06 -10.27
C ASN A 209 16.46 2.13 -9.18
N MET A 210 15.51 2.19 -8.23
CA MET A 210 15.59 3.09 -7.09
C MET A 210 16.79 2.77 -6.20
N ARG A 211 17.04 1.49 -5.87
CA ARG A 211 18.23 1.04 -5.15
C ARG A 211 19.52 1.51 -5.85
N ASN A 212 19.63 1.24 -7.15
CA ASN A 212 20.81 1.60 -7.91
C ASN A 212 21.07 3.12 -7.87
N LYS A 213 20.03 3.94 -8.06
CA LYS A 213 20.14 5.40 -7.91
C LYS A 213 20.59 5.83 -6.50
N ILE A 214 20.05 5.20 -5.45
CA ILE A 214 20.47 5.48 -4.06
C ILE A 214 21.95 5.14 -3.87
N ILE A 215 22.43 4.02 -4.41
CA ILE A 215 23.84 3.61 -4.35
C ILE A 215 24.72 4.61 -5.12
N ASP A 216 24.33 4.98 -6.34
CA ASP A 216 25.06 5.96 -7.16
C ASP A 216 25.19 7.32 -6.47
N MET A 217 24.22 7.69 -5.64
CA MET A 217 24.23 8.89 -4.80
C MET A 217 24.94 8.69 -3.43
N GLY A 218 25.63 7.54 -3.22
CA GLY A 218 26.44 7.27 -2.03
C GLY A 218 25.72 6.57 -0.88
N GLY A 219 24.47 6.13 -1.05
CA GLY A 219 23.77 5.26 -0.09
C GLY A 219 24.37 3.84 -0.07
N THR A 220 24.18 3.12 1.02
CA THR A 220 24.70 1.75 1.19
C THR A 220 23.60 0.84 1.71
N PHE A 221 23.46 -0.37 1.15
CA PHE A 221 22.48 -1.36 1.58
C PHE A 221 23.15 -2.56 2.23
N TYR A 222 22.62 -3.00 3.38
CA TYR A 222 22.93 -4.24 4.05
C TYR A 222 21.68 -5.11 4.06
N TYR A 223 21.69 -6.19 3.30
CA TYR A 223 20.63 -7.21 3.27
C TYR A 223 20.92 -8.35 4.25
N ASN A 224 19.90 -9.16 4.55
CA ASN A 224 19.97 -10.22 5.56
C ASN A 224 20.48 -9.69 6.92
N SER A 225 20.12 -8.46 7.22
CA SER A 225 20.62 -7.66 8.36
C SER A 225 19.44 -7.18 9.20
N CYS A 226 19.19 -7.88 10.31
CA CYS A 226 18.10 -7.59 11.22
C CYS A 226 18.59 -6.70 12.37
N LEU A 227 17.89 -5.58 12.62
CA LEU A 227 18.07 -4.79 13.83
C LEU A 227 17.62 -5.63 15.04
N THR A 228 18.56 -6.01 15.89
CA THR A 228 18.31 -6.85 17.06
C THR A 228 18.39 -6.11 18.37
N ASP A 229 19.09 -4.98 18.44
CA ASP A 229 19.15 -4.14 19.63
C ASP A 229 19.59 -2.70 19.28
N ILE A 230 19.39 -1.78 20.25
CA ILE A 230 19.84 -0.39 20.21
C ILE A 230 20.51 -0.03 21.52
N VAL A 231 21.56 0.81 21.46
CA VAL A 231 22.21 1.36 22.65
C VAL A 231 21.78 2.82 22.82
N ILE A 232 21.26 3.12 24.02
CA ILE A 232 20.78 4.45 24.41
C ILE A 232 21.64 4.95 25.56
N ASN A 233 22.28 6.10 25.37
CA ASN A 233 23.04 6.79 26.40
C ASN A 233 22.52 8.22 26.57
N ASN A 234 22.26 8.66 27.79
CA ASN A 234 21.73 10.00 28.09
C ASN A 234 20.51 10.37 27.21
N ASN A 235 19.53 9.46 27.12
CA ASN A 235 18.32 9.62 26.33
C ASN A 235 18.53 9.82 24.81
N LYS A 236 19.69 9.40 24.28
CA LYS A 236 20.03 9.49 22.86
C LYS A 236 20.48 8.14 22.33
N VAL A 237 20.10 7.78 21.10
CA VAL A 237 20.66 6.61 20.43
C VAL A 237 22.13 6.84 20.08
N THR A 238 22.98 5.86 20.36
CA THR A 238 24.43 5.94 20.10
C THR A 238 24.96 4.81 19.23
N GLU A 239 24.33 3.65 19.28
CA GLU A 239 24.71 2.50 18.45
C GLU A 239 23.44 1.67 18.13
N ILE A 240 23.51 0.91 17.05
CA ILE A 240 22.60 -0.19 16.73
C ILE A 240 23.35 -1.50 16.72
N ILE A 241 22.63 -2.61 16.98
CA ILE A 241 23.16 -3.96 16.91
C ILE A 241 22.42 -4.76 15.84
N ILE A 242 23.15 -5.31 14.89
CA ILE A 242 22.62 -6.10 13.77
C ILE A 242 22.94 -7.57 14.02
N ASN A 243 21.94 -8.44 13.79
CA ASN A 243 22.07 -9.90 13.88
C ASN A 243 22.70 -10.36 15.23
N ALA A 244 22.46 -9.63 16.32
CA ALA A 244 23.01 -9.85 17.65
C ALA A 244 24.57 -9.85 17.73
N LYS A 245 25.26 -9.30 16.76
CA LYS A 245 26.74 -9.38 16.64
C LYS A 245 27.40 -8.06 16.28
N GLU A 246 26.96 -7.44 15.18
CA GLU A 246 27.60 -6.28 14.60
C GLU A 246 27.08 -4.99 15.23
N LYS A 247 27.98 -4.13 15.69
CA LYS A 247 27.66 -2.80 16.25
C LYS A 247 28.00 -1.72 15.26
N ILE A 248 27.07 -0.82 15.03
CA ILE A 248 27.27 0.35 14.17
C ILE A 248 26.94 1.60 14.99
N LYS A 249 27.85 2.58 15.02
CA LYS A 249 27.60 3.89 15.61
C LYS A 249 26.44 4.57 14.90
N CYS A 250 25.59 5.23 15.66
CA CYS A 250 24.35 5.81 15.18
C CYS A 250 24.02 7.13 15.88
N GLU A 251 23.88 8.20 15.11
CA GLU A 251 23.35 9.47 15.61
C GLU A 251 21.90 9.70 15.19
N ILE A 252 21.52 9.18 14.03
CA ILE A 252 20.18 9.28 13.45
C ILE A 252 19.73 7.89 13.02
N LEU A 253 18.67 7.41 13.65
CA LEU A 253 18.04 6.13 13.39
C LEU A 253 16.61 6.33 12.89
N ILE A 254 16.37 5.97 11.63
CA ILE A 254 15.05 6.03 10.99
C ILE A 254 14.45 4.63 11.00
N LEU A 255 13.32 4.45 11.72
CA LEU A 255 12.66 3.16 11.89
C LEU A 255 11.52 3.01 10.89
N ALA A 256 11.79 2.35 9.75
CA ALA A 256 10.85 2.07 8.67
C ALA A 256 10.41 0.58 8.65
N LEU A 257 10.07 0.03 9.81
CA LEU A 257 10.00 -1.41 10.11
C LEU A 257 8.91 -2.20 9.38
N GLY A 258 7.84 -1.52 8.89
CA GLY A 258 6.60 -2.20 8.48
C GLY A 258 5.83 -2.78 9.69
N HIS A 259 4.58 -3.18 9.47
CA HIS A 259 3.69 -3.62 10.55
C HIS A 259 3.99 -5.03 11.09
N SER A 260 4.81 -5.83 10.40
CA SER A 260 5.04 -7.24 10.73
C SER A 260 6.30 -7.49 11.59
N ALA A 261 7.11 -6.46 11.89
CA ALA A 261 8.35 -6.58 12.66
C ALA A 261 8.09 -6.69 14.19
N ARG A 262 7.30 -7.70 14.58
CA ARG A 262 6.78 -7.90 15.94
C ARG A 262 7.87 -8.10 16.99
N ASP A 263 8.96 -8.76 16.64
CA ASP A 263 10.17 -8.92 17.44
C ASP A 263 10.85 -7.57 17.73
N THR A 264 11.03 -6.78 16.68
CA THR A 264 11.66 -5.45 16.79
C THR A 264 10.79 -4.49 17.63
N PHE A 265 9.45 -4.53 17.50
CA PHE A 265 8.58 -3.73 18.35
C PHE A 265 8.72 -4.06 19.83
N LYS A 266 8.83 -5.35 20.18
CA LYS A 266 9.06 -5.78 21.58
C LYS A 266 10.38 -5.25 22.10
N MET A 267 11.47 -5.44 21.33
CA MET A 267 12.80 -4.93 21.70
C MET A 267 12.79 -3.42 21.91
N LEU A 268 12.17 -2.65 21.02
CA LEU A 268 12.09 -1.19 21.13
C LEU A 268 11.28 -0.75 22.37
N TYR A 269 10.20 -1.44 22.70
CA TYR A 269 9.40 -1.18 23.89
C TYR A 269 10.19 -1.46 25.17
N GLU A 270 10.93 -2.57 25.22
CA GLU A 270 11.82 -2.92 26.34
C GLU A 270 12.97 -1.91 26.52
N LYS A 271 13.36 -1.22 25.45
CA LYS A 271 14.32 -0.09 25.50
C LYS A 271 13.67 1.25 25.90
N GLY A 272 12.40 1.26 26.26
CA GLY A 272 11.71 2.45 26.76
C GLY A 272 11.18 3.38 25.66
N ILE A 273 11.03 2.91 24.42
CA ILE A 273 10.40 3.70 23.36
C ILE A 273 8.88 3.71 23.56
N ASN A 274 8.30 4.90 23.61
CA ASN A 274 6.87 5.09 23.85
C ASN A 274 6.01 4.56 22.70
N MET A 275 5.08 3.67 23.04
CA MET A 275 4.13 3.08 22.10
C MET A 275 2.70 3.16 22.63
N ILE A 276 1.73 3.23 21.74
CA ILE A 276 0.31 3.15 22.06
C ILE A 276 -0.38 2.14 21.17
N GLN A 277 -1.45 1.53 21.66
CA GLN A 277 -2.31 0.67 20.86
C GLN A 277 -3.03 1.47 19.76
N LYS A 278 -3.37 0.77 18.68
CA LYS A 278 -4.23 1.26 17.62
C LYS A 278 -5.31 0.24 17.30
N PRO A 279 -6.55 0.69 16.99
CA PRO A 279 -7.54 -0.16 16.36
C PRO A 279 -7.07 -0.56 14.96
N PHE A 280 -7.50 -1.73 14.52
CA PHE A 280 -7.24 -2.27 13.19
C PHE A 280 -8.47 -3.06 12.70
N ALA A 281 -8.35 -3.84 11.63
CA ALA A 281 -9.42 -4.68 11.17
C ALA A 281 -8.90 -6.05 10.77
N VAL A 282 -9.72 -7.07 10.93
CA VAL A 282 -9.44 -8.47 10.60
C VAL A 282 -10.60 -9.10 9.86
N GLY A 283 -10.32 -10.11 9.05
CA GLY A 283 -11.38 -10.81 8.33
C GLY A 283 -10.86 -11.81 7.32
N VAL A 284 -11.56 -11.91 6.23
CA VAL A 284 -11.32 -12.87 5.15
C VAL A 284 -11.01 -12.15 3.84
N ARG A 285 -10.49 -12.89 2.87
CA ARG A 285 -10.43 -12.45 1.48
C ARG A 285 -11.49 -13.18 0.65
N ILE A 286 -12.24 -12.42 -0.15
CA ILE A 286 -13.28 -12.96 -1.02
C ILE A 286 -12.84 -12.86 -2.48
N GLU A 287 -13.04 -13.93 -3.27
CA GLU A 287 -12.83 -13.94 -4.71
C GLU A 287 -14.15 -14.07 -5.48
N HIS A 288 -14.24 -13.28 -6.55
CA HIS A 288 -15.30 -13.30 -7.53
C HIS A 288 -14.71 -13.32 -8.94
N LYS A 289 -15.46 -13.75 -9.93
CA LYS A 289 -15.08 -13.47 -11.33
C LYS A 289 -15.03 -11.97 -11.57
N GLN A 290 -13.94 -11.49 -12.16
CA GLN A 290 -13.75 -10.05 -12.46
C GLN A 290 -14.88 -9.50 -13.34
N ASP A 291 -15.44 -10.31 -14.23
CA ASP A 291 -16.53 -9.93 -15.14
C ASP A 291 -17.80 -9.49 -14.38
N ILE A 292 -18.13 -10.09 -13.23
CA ILE A 292 -19.25 -9.67 -12.38
C ILE A 292 -19.03 -8.22 -11.91
N ILE A 293 -17.82 -7.92 -11.47
CA ILE A 293 -17.46 -6.57 -11.00
C ILE A 293 -17.50 -5.57 -12.15
N ASN A 294 -16.92 -5.93 -13.30
CA ASN A 294 -16.91 -5.08 -14.49
C ASN A 294 -18.34 -4.75 -14.96
N LYS A 295 -19.22 -5.74 -15.04
CA LYS A 295 -20.61 -5.55 -15.43
C LYS A 295 -21.38 -4.67 -14.45
N SER A 296 -21.19 -4.88 -13.15
CA SER A 296 -21.83 -4.06 -12.12
C SER A 296 -21.40 -2.60 -12.17
N GLN A 297 -20.11 -2.32 -12.45
CA GLN A 297 -19.57 -0.95 -12.45
C GLN A 297 -19.76 -0.22 -13.78
N TYR A 298 -19.71 -0.91 -14.92
CA TYR A 298 -19.66 -0.31 -16.26
C TYR A 298 -20.80 -0.73 -17.17
N GLY A 299 -21.63 -1.71 -16.80
CA GLY A 299 -22.73 -2.20 -17.61
C GLY A 299 -22.25 -2.68 -19.00
N LYS A 300 -22.90 -2.19 -20.06
CA LYS A 300 -22.55 -2.52 -21.45
C LYS A 300 -21.16 -2.08 -21.90
N TYR A 301 -20.55 -1.14 -21.17
CA TYR A 301 -19.22 -0.60 -21.49
C TYR A 301 -18.07 -1.40 -20.87
N SER A 302 -18.36 -2.48 -20.14
CA SER A 302 -17.36 -3.29 -19.43
C SER A 302 -16.23 -3.84 -20.28
N LYS A 303 -16.48 -4.03 -21.59
CA LYS A 303 -15.49 -4.57 -22.55
C LYS A 303 -14.47 -3.53 -23.04
N PHE A 304 -14.74 -2.25 -22.84
CA PHE A 304 -13.93 -1.14 -23.36
C PHE A 304 -13.09 -0.46 -22.29
N LEU A 305 -13.27 -0.84 -21.03
CA LEU A 305 -12.66 -0.18 -19.89
C LEU A 305 -11.72 -1.13 -19.16
N PRO A 306 -10.72 -0.59 -18.43
CA PRO A 306 -9.88 -1.39 -17.55
C PRO A 306 -10.71 -2.15 -16.52
N ASN A 307 -10.19 -3.25 -15.99
CA ASN A 307 -10.84 -3.99 -14.94
C ASN A 307 -11.23 -3.09 -13.77
N ALA A 308 -12.51 -3.16 -13.41
CA ALA A 308 -13.11 -2.34 -12.38
C ALA A 308 -12.62 -2.73 -10.99
N ASP A 309 -12.45 -1.72 -10.15
CA ASP A 309 -12.28 -1.89 -8.70
C ASP A 309 -13.53 -1.45 -7.95
N TYR A 310 -13.60 -1.79 -6.67
CA TYR A 310 -14.67 -1.34 -5.78
C TYR A 310 -14.15 -0.95 -4.40
N LYS A 311 -14.92 -0.13 -3.72
CA LYS A 311 -14.78 0.18 -2.30
C LYS A 311 -16.15 0.08 -1.65
N LEU A 312 -16.31 -0.87 -0.74
CA LEU A 312 -17.56 -1.17 -0.05
C LEU A 312 -17.40 -0.92 1.44
N THR A 313 -18.43 -0.40 2.07
CA THR A 313 -18.50 -0.17 3.52
C THR A 313 -19.90 -0.47 4.01
N HIS A 314 -20.00 -1.04 5.20
CA HIS A 314 -21.24 -1.30 5.91
C HIS A 314 -21.03 -1.05 7.41
N THR A 315 -22.06 -0.59 8.09
CA THR A 315 -22.11 -0.56 9.55
C THR A 315 -23.10 -1.64 9.99
N CYS A 316 -22.62 -2.65 10.68
CA CYS A 316 -23.40 -3.78 11.14
C CYS A 316 -24.38 -3.39 12.26
N ILE A 317 -25.32 -4.27 12.56
CA ILE A 317 -26.36 -4.06 13.58
C ILE A 317 -25.75 -3.79 14.96
N ASP A 318 -24.61 -4.40 15.28
CA ASP A 318 -23.88 -4.18 16.53
C ASP A 318 -23.09 -2.86 16.56
N GLY A 319 -23.11 -2.08 15.47
CA GLY A 319 -22.42 -0.80 15.30
C GLY A 319 -20.99 -0.89 14.78
N ARG A 320 -20.45 -2.09 14.47
CA ARG A 320 -19.10 -2.25 13.91
C ARG A 320 -19.07 -1.90 12.44
N GLY A 321 -17.96 -1.29 12.04
CA GLY A 321 -17.67 -1.03 10.64
C GLY A 321 -17.07 -2.26 9.96
N VAL A 322 -17.64 -2.66 8.83
CA VAL A 322 -17.07 -3.66 7.91
C VAL A 322 -16.80 -3.02 6.56
N TYR A 323 -15.65 -3.31 5.97
CA TYR A 323 -15.28 -2.69 4.69
C TYR A 323 -14.40 -3.57 3.82
N SER A 324 -14.45 -3.31 2.51
CA SER A 324 -13.50 -3.89 1.56
C SER A 324 -12.14 -3.21 1.69
N PHE A 325 -11.07 -4.00 1.74
CA PHE A 325 -9.70 -3.49 1.86
C PHE A 325 -8.80 -4.15 0.83
N CYS A 326 -7.85 -3.37 0.29
CA CYS A 326 -6.85 -3.85 -0.67
C CYS A 326 -7.45 -4.74 -1.78
N MET A 327 -8.56 -4.28 -2.40
CA MET A 327 -9.18 -4.97 -3.54
C MET A 327 -8.21 -5.02 -4.70
N CYS A 328 -8.01 -6.21 -5.27
CA CYS A 328 -7.10 -6.51 -6.37
C CYS A 328 -7.90 -6.96 -7.59
N PRO A 329 -8.13 -6.06 -8.57
CA PRO A 329 -8.74 -6.45 -9.84
C PRO A 329 -7.85 -7.42 -10.59
N GLY A 330 -8.45 -8.43 -11.23
CA GLY A 330 -7.72 -9.41 -12.04
C GLY A 330 -6.43 -9.87 -11.38
N GLY A 331 -6.52 -10.46 -10.17
CA GLY A 331 -5.35 -10.70 -9.34
C GLY A 331 -5.38 -12.02 -8.56
N PHE A 332 -4.40 -12.20 -7.71
CA PHE A 332 -4.13 -13.42 -6.95
C PHE A 332 -4.42 -13.22 -5.47
N VAL A 333 -4.88 -14.26 -4.79
CA VAL A 333 -4.76 -14.40 -3.34
C VAL A 333 -3.41 -15.08 -3.04
N VAL A 334 -2.64 -14.55 -2.10
CA VAL A 334 -1.30 -15.02 -1.81
C VAL A 334 -1.12 -15.42 -0.36
N ASN A 335 -0.39 -16.49 -0.09
CA ASN A 335 0.10 -16.79 1.25
C ASN A 335 1.18 -15.76 1.60
N ALA A 336 0.90 -14.92 2.59
CA ALA A 336 1.73 -13.81 3.03
C ALA A 336 2.32 -14.02 4.44
N SER A 337 2.41 -15.27 4.89
CA SER A 337 2.96 -15.64 6.20
C SER A 337 4.39 -15.15 6.39
N SER A 338 4.72 -14.77 7.61
CA SER A 338 6.06 -14.31 8.01
C SER A 338 6.54 -14.87 9.35
N GLU A 339 5.71 -15.63 10.05
CA GLU A 339 6.01 -16.34 11.29
C GLU A 339 5.71 -17.83 11.14
N GLU A 340 6.52 -18.69 11.76
CA GLU A 340 6.29 -20.14 11.77
C GLU A 340 4.97 -20.46 12.48
N ASN A 341 4.25 -21.44 11.99
CA ASN A 341 2.96 -21.90 12.51
C ASN A 341 1.86 -20.81 12.53
N HIS A 342 2.02 -19.78 11.73
CA HIS A 342 1.03 -18.72 11.55
C HIS A 342 0.72 -18.56 10.07
N LEU A 343 -0.54 -18.43 9.72
CA LEU A 343 -0.96 -18.24 8.34
C LEU A 343 -1.70 -16.92 8.19
N VAL A 344 -1.27 -16.13 7.25
CA VAL A 344 -1.93 -14.90 6.83
C VAL A 344 -1.94 -14.82 5.32
N ILE A 345 -3.00 -14.28 4.75
CA ILE A 345 -3.13 -14.07 3.31
C ILE A 345 -3.16 -12.59 2.97
N ASN A 346 -2.89 -12.29 1.70
CA ASN A 346 -3.03 -10.96 1.12
C ASN A 346 -3.43 -11.10 -0.36
N GLY A 347 -3.58 -9.99 -1.07
CA GLY A 347 -3.82 -9.97 -2.50
C GLY A 347 -2.73 -9.23 -3.26
N MET A 348 -2.52 -9.62 -4.51
CA MET A 348 -1.68 -8.90 -5.44
C MET A 348 -2.24 -8.96 -6.86
N SER A 349 -1.83 -8.02 -7.72
CA SER A 349 -2.12 -8.04 -9.15
C SER A 349 -0.89 -7.65 -9.95
N ASN A 350 -0.80 -8.18 -11.17
CA ASN A 350 0.11 -7.67 -12.19
C ASN A 350 -0.36 -6.30 -12.70
N HIS A 351 0.50 -5.60 -13.42
CA HIS A 351 0.15 -4.31 -14.02
C HIS A 351 -1.08 -4.38 -14.92
N LYS A 352 -1.20 -5.43 -15.72
CA LYS A 352 -2.34 -5.62 -16.62
C LYS A 352 -3.65 -5.96 -15.91
N ARG A 353 -3.58 -6.50 -14.68
CA ARG A 353 -4.76 -6.92 -13.92
C ARG A 353 -5.66 -7.88 -14.71
N ASP A 354 -5.08 -8.82 -15.44
CA ASP A 354 -5.72 -9.65 -16.46
C ASP A 354 -6.05 -11.07 -16.01
N GLU A 355 -5.96 -11.36 -14.71
CA GLU A 355 -6.43 -12.63 -14.16
C GLU A 355 -7.98 -12.70 -14.14
N GLU A 356 -8.52 -13.92 -14.16
CA GLU A 356 -9.96 -14.17 -14.25
C GLU A 356 -10.76 -13.63 -13.05
N ASN A 357 -10.16 -13.63 -11.86
CA ASN A 357 -10.82 -13.22 -10.62
C ASN A 357 -10.39 -11.84 -10.12
N ALA A 358 -11.36 -11.13 -9.56
CA ALA A 358 -11.13 -10.06 -8.61
C ALA A 358 -11.07 -10.63 -7.19
N ASN A 359 -10.23 -10.09 -6.31
CA ASN A 359 -10.26 -10.44 -4.90
C ASN A 359 -10.14 -9.20 -4.00
N SER A 360 -10.70 -9.27 -2.81
CA SER A 360 -10.63 -8.21 -1.81
C SER A 360 -10.69 -8.77 -0.40
N ALA A 361 -9.96 -8.18 0.53
CA ALA A 361 -10.25 -8.40 1.93
C ALA A 361 -11.61 -7.79 2.29
N ILE A 362 -12.39 -8.49 3.10
CA ILE A 362 -13.56 -8.00 3.82
C ILE A 362 -13.23 -8.10 5.28
N VAL A 363 -13.17 -6.96 5.96
CA VAL A 363 -12.59 -6.87 7.30
C VAL A 363 -13.49 -6.11 8.25
N VAL A 364 -13.57 -6.61 9.49
CA VAL A 364 -14.33 -6.08 10.61
C VAL A 364 -13.40 -5.26 11.50
N GLN A 365 -13.82 -4.08 11.91
CA GLN A 365 -13.07 -3.25 12.85
C GLN A 365 -13.02 -3.89 14.24
N VAL A 366 -11.80 -3.93 14.80
CA VAL A 366 -11.53 -4.39 16.17
C VAL A 366 -10.73 -3.35 16.95
N SER A 367 -10.96 -3.30 18.24
CA SER A 367 -10.37 -2.33 19.15
C SER A 367 -9.91 -3.00 20.46
N ASN A 368 -9.36 -2.20 21.37
CA ASN A 368 -8.98 -2.69 22.70
C ASN A 368 -10.13 -3.32 23.51
N LYS A 369 -11.40 -3.03 23.16
CA LYS A 369 -12.56 -3.72 23.77
C LYS A 369 -12.60 -5.21 23.41
N ASP A 370 -12.00 -5.58 22.25
CA ASP A 370 -12.05 -6.93 21.72
C ASP A 370 -10.79 -7.74 22.07
N PHE A 371 -9.63 -7.09 22.21
CA PHE A 371 -8.37 -7.78 22.39
C PHE A 371 -7.60 -7.40 23.69
N GLY A 372 -8.05 -6.41 24.46
CA GLY A 372 -7.43 -6.01 25.74
C GLY A 372 -6.65 -4.69 25.67
N ASN A 373 -6.09 -4.27 26.82
CA ASN A 373 -5.53 -2.93 27.02
C ASN A 373 -4.00 -2.87 27.06
N ASN A 374 -3.29 -4.00 27.03
CA ASN A 374 -1.82 -4.00 26.99
C ASN A 374 -1.30 -3.69 25.59
N ILE A 375 -0.15 -3.06 25.50
CA ILE A 375 0.42 -2.56 24.22
C ILE A 375 0.42 -3.62 23.11
N PHE A 376 0.70 -4.87 23.44
CA PHE A 376 0.82 -5.95 22.46
C PHE A 376 -0.43 -6.82 22.32
N ASP A 377 -1.53 -6.54 23.03
CA ASP A 377 -2.73 -7.38 22.99
C ASP A 377 -3.35 -7.43 21.58
N GLY A 378 -3.37 -6.30 20.86
CA GLY A 378 -3.82 -6.28 19.45
C GLY A 378 -2.93 -7.14 18.53
N MET A 379 -1.62 -7.11 18.74
CA MET A 379 -0.66 -7.96 18.00
C MET A 379 -0.84 -9.45 18.36
N ASN A 380 -1.09 -9.75 19.62
CA ASN A 380 -1.35 -11.11 20.09
C ASN A 380 -2.68 -11.64 19.55
N PHE A 381 -3.70 -10.78 19.44
CA PHE A 381 -4.97 -11.12 18.83
C PHE A 381 -4.80 -11.50 17.35
N GLN A 382 -4.02 -10.73 16.57
CA GLN A 382 -3.67 -11.10 15.20
C GLN A 382 -3.00 -12.47 15.15
N ARG A 383 -1.98 -12.70 16.00
CA ARG A 383 -1.24 -13.98 16.05
C ARG A 383 -2.15 -15.15 16.38
N HIS A 384 -3.08 -14.99 17.32
CA HIS A 384 -4.03 -16.03 17.68
C HIS A 384 -4.91 -16.45 16.48
N LEU A 385 -5.42 -15.49 15.71
CA LEU A 385 -6.20 -15.79 14.50
C LEU A 385 -5.33 -16.44 13.41
N GLU A 386 -4.09 -15.99 13.22
CA GLU A 386 -3.13 -16.54 12.27
C GLU A 386 -2.72 -17.98 12.65
N GLU A 387 -2.57 -18.28 13.93
CA GLU A 387 -2.29 -19.64 14.46
C GLU A 387 -3.49 -20.57 14.26
N LYS A 388 -4.71 -20.11 14.58
CA LYS A 388 -5.92 -20.89 14.30
C LYS A 388 -6.06 -21.22 12.82
N ALA A 389 -5.84 -20.26 11.94
CA ALA A 389 -5.87 -20.46 10.49
C ALA A 389 -4.82 -21.49 10.03
N TYR A 390 -3.59 -21.40 10.56
CA TYR A 390 -2.53 -22.36 10.28
C TYR A 390 -2.91 -23.78 10.71
N ASN A 391 -3.41 -23.95 11.92
CA ASN A 391 -3.77 -25.26 12.48
C ASN A 391 -4.93 -25.92 11.71
N LEU A 392 -6.01 -25.17 11.43
CA LEU A 392 -7.16 -25.65 10.66
C LEU A 392 -6.76 -26.01 9.21
N GLY A 393 -5.96 -25.15 8.59
CA GLY A 393 -5.45 -25.36 7.23
C GLY A 393 -4.35 -26.42 7.16
N ASN A 394 -3.76 -26.84 8.29
CA ASN A 394 -2.55 -27.66 8.34
C ASN A 394 -1.39 -27.02 7.54
N GLY A 395 -1.20 -25.70 7.73
CA GLY A 395 -0.22 -24.89 7.01
C GLY A 395 -0.63 -24.44 5.61
N LEU A 396 -1.77 -24.90 5.10
CA LEU A 396 -2.33 -24.51 3.80
C LEU A 396 -3.38 -23.41 3.98
N ILE A 397 -3.64 -22.63 2.92
CA ILE A 397 -4.63 -21.56 2.94
C ILE A 397 -6.03 -22.13 3.24
N PRO A 398 -6.69 -21.76 4.35
CA PRO A 398 -8.08 -22.11 4.64
C PRO A 398 -9.01 -21.52 3.59
N VAL A 399 -9.88 -22.35 2.99
CA VAL A 399 -10.87 -21.92 1.99
C VAL A 399 -12.24 -22.53 2.23
N GLN A 400 -13.27 -21.78 1.84
CA GLN A 400 -14.66 -22.19 1.93
C GLN A 400 -15.48 -21.44 0.86
N LEU A 401 -16.56 -22.02 0.34
CA LEU A 401 -17.53 -21.27 -0.46
C LEU A 401 -18.40 -20.41 0.45
N PHE A 402 -18.85 -19.25 -0.02
CA PHE A 402 -19.67 -18.35 0.79
C PHE A 402 -20.97 -19.00 1.27
N SER A 403 -21.68 -19.77 0.41
CA SER A 403 -22.88 -20.53 0.83
C SER A 403 -22.60 -21.50 1.97
N ASP A 404 -21.45 -22.16 1.98
CA ASP A 404 -21.09 -23.11 3.03
C ASP A 404 -20.63 -22.40 4.30
N TYR A 405 -19.98 -21.22 4.17
CA TYR A 405 -19.62 -20.34 5.29
C TYR A 405 -20.87 -19.83 6.03
N GLU A 406 -21.91 -19.39 5.28
CA GLU A 406 -23.19 -19.00 5.88
C GLU A 406 -23.83 -20.12 6.67
N ASN A 407 -23.83 -21.34 6.10
CA ASN A 407 -24.47 -22.54 6.68
C ASN A 407 -23.57 -23.29 7.66
N ASN A 408 -22.37 -22.76 7.98
CA ASN A 408 -21.43 -23.37 8.92
C ASN A 408 -21.04 -24.82 8.52
N THR A 409 -20.83 -25.07 7.21
CA THR A 409 -20.50 -26.38 6.65
C THR A 409 -19.22 -26.36 5.85
N ILE A 410 -18.46 -27.46 5.82
CA ILE A 410 -17.20 -27.54 5.06
C ILE A 410 -17.49 -27.75 3.58
N SER A 411 -16.93 -26.92 2.72
CA SER A 411 -16.99 -27.09 1.26
C SER A 411 -16.24 -28.34 0.79
N LYS A 412 -16.75 -28.97 -0.27
CA LYS A 412 -16.13 -30.17 -0.84
C LYS A 412 -15.44 -29.93 -2.18
N LYS A 413 -15.85 -28.93 -2.93
CA LYS A 413 -15.33 -28.58 -4.25
C LYS A 413 -15.69 -27.14 -4.61
N PHE A 414 -14.90 -26.51 -5.46
CA PHE A 414 -15.25 -25.24 -6.10
C PHE A 414 -16.31 -25.45 -7.17
N LYS A 415 -17.11 -24.42 -7.41
CA LYS A 415 -18.19 -24.43 -8.40
C LYS A 415 -17.81 -23.54 -9.60
N SER A 416 -18.54 -22.44 -9.85
CA SER A 416 -18.32 -21.56 -11.00
C SER A 416 -17.06 -20.70 -10.87
N VAL A 417 -16.67 -20.29 -9.66
CA VAL A 417 -15.44 -19.58 -9.38
C VAL A 417 -14.33 -20.59 -9.08
N LYS A 418 -13.20 -20.48 -9.78
CA LYS A 418 -12.00 -21.27 -9.52
C LYS A 418 -10.96 -20.38 -8.84
N PRO A 419 -10.25 -20.87 -7.81
CA PRO A 419 -9.30 -20.04 -7.08
C PRO A 419 -8.08 -19.67 -7.93
N ILE A 420 -7.58 -18.45 -7.73
CA ILE A 420 -6.30 -18.00 -8.29
C ILE A 420 -5.36 -17.68 -7.13
N PHE A 421 -4.77 -18.75 -6.56
CA PHE A 421 -3.94 -18.65 -5.36
C PHE A 421 -2.45 -18.83 -5.65
N LYS A 422 -1.63 -18.11 -4.91
CA LYS A 422 -0.21 -18.39 -4.74
C LYS A 422 0.01 -19.03 -3.37
N GLY A 423 0.16 -20.35 -3.38
CA GLY A 423 0.17 -21.25 -2.23
C GLY A 423 -0.93 -22.31 -2.34
N ASN A 424 -0.72 -23.42 -1.64
CA ASN A 424 -1.69 -24.51 -1.59
C ASN A 424 -2.83 -24.17 -0.61
N TYR A 425 -4.00 -24.78 -0.80
CA TYR A 425 -5.20 -24.53 -0.01
C TYR A 425 -5.81 -25.82 0.56
N LYS A 426 -6.67 -25.67 1.56
CA LYS A 426 -7.45 -26.74 2.16
C LYS A 426 -8.87 -26.25 2.48
N PHE A 427 -9.88 -27.06 2.13
CA PHE A 427 -11.24 -26.81 2.56
C PHE A 427 -11.37 -27.03 4.07
N VAL A 428 -11.83 -25.99 4.77
CA VAL A 428 -12.08 -26.00 6.21
C VAL A 428 -13.37 -25.22 6.51
N ASN A 429 -13.83 -25.26 7.75
CA ASN A 429 -14.85 -24.33 8.21
C ASN A 429 -14.19 -23.05 8.74
N ILE A 430 -14.24 -21.96 7.99
CA ILE A 430 -13.61 -20.68 8.35
C ILE A 430 -14.27 -20.05 9.59
N ASN A 431 -15.55 -20.41 9.91
CA ASN A 431 -16.18 -19.96 11.15
C ASN A 431 -15.38 -20.34 12.41
N ASP A 432 -14.59 -21.42 12.37
CA ASP A 432 -13.80 -21.87 13.51
C ASP A 432 -12.57 -21.01 13.79
N ILE A 433 -12.19 -20.13 12.84
CA ILE A 433 -11.06 -19.20 13.00
C ILE A 433 -11.43 -18.01 13.90
N PHE A 434 -12.60 -17.43 13.66
CA PHE A 434 -13.00 -16.16 14.27
C PHE A 434 -13.94 -16.33 15.46
N PRO A 435 -13.98 -15.36 16.37
CA PRO A 435 -15.10 -15.21 17.30
C PRO A 435 -16.42 -14.97 16.57
N ASP A 436 -17.53 -15.36 17.19
CA ASP A 436 -18.86 -15.28 16.57
C ASP A 436 -19.23 -13.88 16.07
N PHE A 437 -18.88 -12.82 16.79
CA PHE A 437 -19.19 -11.47 16.37
C PHE A 437 -18.54 -11.11 15.02
N ILE A 438 -17.29 -11.54 14.78
CA ILE A 438 -16.61 -11.30 13.50
C ILE A 438 -17.28 -12.11 12.39
N ASN A 439 -17.64 -13.38 12.64
CA ASN A 439 -18.34 -14.20 11.65
C ASN A 439 -19.69 -13.60 11.27
N ASN A 440 -20.47 -13.15 12.26
CA ASN A 440 -21.78 -12.55 12.05
C ASN A 440 -21.67 -11.24 11.23
N ASP A 441 -20.75 -10.38 11.58
CA ASP A 441 -20.51 -9.12 10.88
C ASP A 441 -20.04 -9.33 9.44
N LEU A 442 -19.16 -10.31 9.19
CA LEU A 442 -18.73 -10.68 7.84
C LEU A 442 -19.90 -11.18 6.99
N LYS A 443 -20.74 -12.06 7.52
CA LYS A 443 -21.93 -12.58 6.83
C LYS A 443 -22.93 -11.46 6.52
N GLU A 444 -23.23 -10.62 7.51
CA GLU A 444 -24.12 -9.46 7.35
C GLU A 444 -23.62 -8.51 6.25
N ALA A 445 -22.34 -8.13 6.32
CA ALA A 445 -21.76 -7.18 5.37
C ALA A 445 -21.67 -7.74 3.95
N ILE A 446 -21.26 -9.00 3.75
CA ILE A 446 -21.19 -9.63 2.43
C ILE A 446 -22.58 -9.66 1.79
N ASN A 447 -23.62 -10.01 2.55
CA ASN A 447 -25.00 -9.98 2.08
C ASN A 447 -25.47 -8.56 1.75
N TYR A 448 -25.12 -7.57 2.57
CA TYR A 448 -25.44 -6.18 2.29
C TYR A 448 -24.75 -5.66 1.01
N PHE A 449 -23.50 -6.08 0.76
CA PHE A 449 -22.74 -5.65 -0.41
C PHE A 449 -23.34 -6.11 -1.74
N ASN A 450 -24.19 -7.14 -1.72
CA ASN A 450 -24.97 -7.54 -2.89
C ASN A 450 -25.91 -6.43 -3.39
N ASN A 451 -26.36 -5.52 -2.52
CA ASN A 451 -27.14 -4.34 -2.92
C ASN A 451 -26.31 -3.29 -3.68
N LYS A 452 -24.98 -3.42 -3.67
CA LYS A 452 -24.04 -2.51 -4.35
C LYS A 452 -23.42 -3.13 -5.60
N ILE A 453 -23.19 -4.44 -5.55
CA ILE A 453 -22.62 -5.24 -6.64
C ILE A 453 -23.46 -6.52 -6.73
N ASP A 454 -24.29 -6.63 -7.75
CA ASP A 454 -25.14 -7.79 -7.98
C ASP A 454 -24.29 -9.06 -8.12
N GLY A 455 -24.65 -10.11 -7.36
CA GLY A 455 -23.88 -11.36 -7.26
C GLY A 455 -22.70 -11.33 -6.28
N PHE A 456 -22.52 -10.26 -5.48
CA PHE A 456 -21.43 -10.20 -4.49
C PHE A 456 -21.54 -11.30 -3.42
N ASN A 457 -22.75 -11.62 -2.98
CA ASN A 457 -23.03 -12.72 -2.04
C ASN A 457 -23.33 -14.05 -2.74
N SER A 458 -22.85 -14.22 -4.00
CA SER A 458 -23.00 -15.50 -4.69
C SER A 458 -22.50 -16.65 -3.80
N GLY A 459 -23.28 -17.71 -3.68
CA GLY A 459 -22.88 -18.90 -2.94
C GLY A 459 -21.61 -19.57 -3.46
N ASP A 460 -21.19 -19.23 -4.68
CA ASP A 460 -19.99 -19.74 -5.35
C ASP A 460 -18.75 -18.84 -5.12
N ALA A 461 -18.92 -17.65 -4.51
CA ALA A 461 -17.79 -16.81 -4.13
C ALA A 461 -16.87 -17.59 -3.18
N ILE A 462 -15.55 -17.43 -3.35
CA ILE A 462 -14.58 -18.14 -2.53
C ILE A 462 -14.15 -17.24 -1.38
N ILE A 463 -14.30 -17.74 -0.15
CA ILE A 463 -13.78 -17.13 1.06
C ILE A 463 -12.45 -17.81 1.39
N ALA A 464 -11.42 -17.02 1.65
CA ALA A 464 -10.12 -17.49 2.11
C ALA A 464 -9.72 -16.75 3.41
N GLY A 465 -9.09 -17.46 4.35
CA GLY A 465 -8.70 -16.90 5.65
C GLY A 465 -7.21 -17.06 5.91
N VAL A 466 -6.64 -16.20 6.71
CA VAL A 466 -7.15 -15.05 7.43
C VAL A 466 -6.41 -13.78 6.95
N GLU A 467 -7.10 -12.66 6.85
CA GLU A 467 -6.48 -11.35 6.62
C GLU A 467 -6.49 -10.57 7.94
N THR A 468 -5.33 -10.44 8.59
CA THR A 468 -5.19 -9.81 9.92
C THR A 468 -4.32 -8.57 9.90
N ARG A 469 -3.56 -8.34 8.80
CA ARG A 469 -2.52 -7.32 8.75
C ARG A 469 -2.92 -6.13 7.89
N THR A 470 -4.11 -5.58 8.14
CA THR A 470 -4.64 -4.40 7.43
C THR A 470 -3.92 -3.11 7.81
N SER A 471 -3.43 -3.01 9.04
CA SER A 471 -2.62 -1.90 9.55
C SER A 471 -1.84 -2.33 10.79
N SER A 472 -0.87 -1.50 11.22
CA SER A 472 -0.14 -1.74 12.46
C SER A 472 -1.07 -1.66 13.67
N PRO A 473 -1.07 -2.66 14.58
CA PRO A 473 -1.86 -2.64 15.82
C PRO A 473 -1.27 -1.72 16.88
N ILE A 474 -0.11 -1.15 16.63
CA ILE A 474 0.58 -0.22 17.53
C ILE A 474 1.01 1.04 16.79
N ARG A 475 1.25 2.11 17.56
CA ARG A 475 1.92 3.32 17.08
C ARG A 475 3.11 3.62 17.98
N ILE A 476 4.28 3.81 17.36
CA ILE A 476 5.45 4.39 18.04
C ILE A 476 5.24 5.90 18.10
N VAL A 477 5.15 6.46 19.31
CA VAL A 477 4.85 7.87 19.49
C VAL A 477 6.03 8.73 19.02
N ARG A 478 5.73 9.81 18.27
CA ARG A 478 6.72 10.81 17.85
C ARG A 478 6.16 12.22 17.99
N GLY A 479 7.05 13.17 18.29
CA GLY A 479 6.73 14.59 18.37
C GLY A 479 6.60 15.27 16.99
N GLU A 480 6.35 16.57 16.96
CA GLU A 480 6.25 17.37 15.73
C GLU A 480 7.58 17.42 14.96
N ASN A 481 8.69 17.31 15.66
CA ASN A 481 10.04 17.18 15.08
C ASN A 481 10.31 15.81 14.43
N GLY A 482 9.35 14.89 14.50
CA GLY A 482 9.45 13.54 13.93
C GLY A 482 10.20 12.55 14.82
N MET A 483 10.80 12.95 15.94
CA MET A 483 11.51 12.06 16.86
C MET A 483 10.58 11.37 17.86
N SER A 484 10.97 10.17 18.29
CA SER A 484 10.38 9.50 19.46
C SER A 484 10.74 10.23 20.76
N ASN A 485 10.44 9.62 21.90
CA ASN A 485 10.93 10.10 23.22
C ASN A 485 12.45 9.91 23.41
N ILE A 486 13.12 9.20 22.53
CA ILE A 486 14.58 9.03 22.53
C ILE A 486 15.14 9.86 21.37
N ASP A 487 16.10 10.73 21.67
CA ASP A 487 16.73 11.61 20.71
C ASP A 487 17.46 10.83 19.60
N GLY A 488 17.30 11.30 18.37
CA GLY A 488 17.89 10.69 17.19
C GLY A 488 17.10 9.53 16.61
N ILE A 489 15.99 9.09 17.21
CA ILE A 489 15.13 8.00 16.70
C ILE A 489 13.89 8.58 16.01
N TYR A 490 13.72 8.28 14.72
CA TYR A 490 12.63 8.76 13.85
C TYR A 490 11.75 7.60 13.37
N PRO A 491 10.62 7.31 14.04
CA PRO A 491 9.68 6.30 13.58
C PRO A 491 8.91 6.77 12.35
N ILE A 492 8.88 5.97 11.26
CA ILE A 492 8.20 6.34 10.01
C ILE A 492 7.35 5.20 9.44
N GLY A 493 6.42 5.57 8.58
CA GLY A 493 5.67 4.65 7.76
C GLY A 493 4.58 3.89 8.48
N GLU A 494 4.17 2.78 7.88
CA GLU A 494 3.04 1.99 8.34
C GLU A 494 3.32 1.27 9.67
N GLY A 495 4.49 0.67 9.83
CA GLY A 495 4.87 -0.01 11.07
C GLY A 495 4.84 0.90 12.27
N SER A 496 5.23 2.14 12.10
CA SER A 496 5.17 3.16 13.16
C SER A 496 3.77 3.74 13.37
N GLY A 497 2.77 3.32 12.58
CA GLY A 497 1.37 3.68 12.76
C GLY A 497 0.95 5.03 12.17
N TYR A 498 1.72 5.60 11.23
CA TYR A 498 1.47 6.92 10.62
C TYR A 498 0.99 6.88 9.19
N SER A 499 1.05 5.74 8.52
CA SER A 499 0.60 5.56 7.14
C SER A 499 -0.09 4.21 6.97
N GLY A 500 -0.70 3.96 5.82
CA GLY A 500 -1.44 2.73 5.55
C GLY A 500 -1.38 2.32 4.07
N GLY A 501 -0.30 2.64 3.35
CA GLY A 501 -0.13 2.26 1.95
C GLY A 501 1.17 2.79 1.37
N ILE A 502 1.49 2.42 0.12
CA ILE A 502 2.75 2.74 -0.55
C ILE A 502 3.01 4.25 -0.57
N THR A 503 2.08 5.03 -1.12
CA THR A 503 2.24 6.48 -1.29
C THR A 503 2.34 7.22 0.03
N THR A 504 1.47 6.91 1.00
CA THR A 504 1.49 7.58 2.32
C THR A 504 2.75 7.24 3.11
N SER A 505 3.26 6.00 2.99
CA SER A 505 4.53 5.60 3.60
C SER A 505 5.72 6.32 2.96
N ALA A 506 5.73 6.42 1.63
CA ALA A 506 6.75 7.17 0.88
C ALA A 506 6.75 8.66 1.26
N MET A 507 5.57 9.29 1.32
CA MET A 507 5.40 10.69 1.75
C MET A 507 5.90 10.92 3.18
N ASP A 508 5.68 9.97 4.08
CA ASP A 508 6.15 10.05 5.46
C ASP A 508 7.69 9.95 5.53
N GLY A 509 8.29 9.07 4.71
CA GLY A 509 9.74 9.00 4.53
C GLY A 509 10.35 10.32 4.03
N ILE A 510 9.73 10.94 3.01
CA ILE A 510 10.13 12.27 2.52
C ILE A 510 10.02 13.32 3.63
N LYS A 511 8.88 13.35 4.35
CA LYS A 511 8.64 14.30 5.44
C LYS A 511 9.70 14.23 6.53
N ILE A 512 10.09 13.04 6.95
CA ILE A 512 11.12 12.88 7.98
C ILE A 512 12.51 13.28 7.46
N SER A 513 12.83 13.00 6.20
CA SER A 513 14.06 13.49 5.57
C SER A 513 14.14 15.02 5.56
N GLU A 514 13.02 15.72 5.29
CA GLU A 514 12.94 17.19 5.40
C GLU A 514 13.19 17.68 6.84
N LEU A 515 12.62 16.99 7.84
CA LEU A 515 12.81 17.36 9.25
C LEU A 515 14.27 17.18 9.68
N ILE A 516 14.93 16.13 9.22
CA ILE A 516 16.37 15.90 9.46
C ILE A 516 17.20 17.03 8.81
N ALA A 517 16.89 17.38 7.55
CA ALA A 517 17.59 18.44 6.81
C ALA A 517 17.38 19.84 7.39
N LYS A 518 16.34 20.07 8.19
CA LYS A 518 16.13 21.30 8.96
C LYS A 518 17.05 21.42 10.18
N VAL A 519 17.61 20.31 10.65
CA VAL A 519 18.48 20.28 11.83
C VAL A 519 19.95 20.11 11.41
N TYR A 520 20.21 19.22 10.49
CA TYR A 520 21.54 18.81 10.08
C TYR A 520 21.88 19.31 8.67
N LYS A 521 23.11 19.76 8.48
CA LYS A 521 23.70 19.97 7.16
C LYS A 521 24.33 18.65 6.66
N ASN A 522 24.40 18.47 5.34
CA ASN A 522 25.04 17.33 4.67
C ASN A 522 26.57 17.40 4.72
#